data_6fb1f7b2897c41d0a7859dccf56e63f8
#
_entry.id   6fb1f7b2897c41d0a7859dccf56e63f8
#
_cell.length_a   1.000
_cell.length_b   1.000
_cell.length_c   1.000
_cell.angle_alpha   90.00
_cell.angle_beta   90.00
_cell.angle_gamma   90.00
#
_symmetry.space_group_name_H-M   'P 1'
#
loop_
_entity.id
_entity.type
_entity.pdbx_description
1 polymer ?
#
loop_
_entity_poly.entity_id
_entity_poly.type
_entity_poly.pdbx_seq_one_letter_code
_entity_poly.pdbx_strand_id
1 'polypeptide(L)'
;KELHEREREIKAARGEILDAKGKVLASNRTVCTISVIHSQIKEPEKVIALLSEKLKIDEAEVRKRVEKISSIEIVKTNVEKSTGDEIRECSLAGVKVDEDYKRYYPCGSLASKVIGFTGGDNQGIIGLEVKYEEILRGQPGKILTTTDARGVEIDKLGETREKPIEGKSLMISIDVNIQEFAQQSALKVMEEKQAERVSILLMNPQNGEIYACVNVPEFDLNDPFTLTDDLNMQLNESGITIPSEDHNEQSELAVQTASGKTNTE
;
A
#
# COMPACT_ATOMS: atom_id res chain seq x y z
N LYS A 1 26.36 6.08 -30.59
CA LYS A 1 25.11 5.54 -30.01
C LYS A 1 25.12 5.96 -28.55
N GLU A 2 24.27 6.92 -28.19
CA GLU A 2 24.07 7.25 -26.78
C GLU A 2 23.25 6.12 -26.16
N LEU A 3 23.81 5.50 -25.12
CA LEU A 3 23.18 4.51 -24.29
C LEU A 3 22.59 5.24 -23.09
N HIS A 4 21.33 5.03 -22.81
CA HIS A 4 20.67 5.54 -21.62
C HIS A 4 20.41 4.39 -20.65
N GLU A 5 20.71 4.60 -19.38
CA GLU A 5 20.34 3.69 -18.31
C GLU A 5 18.95 4.05 -17.80
N ARG A 6 18.09 3.06 -17.71
CA ARG A 6 16.77 3.16 -17.11
C ARG A 6 16.76 2.40 -15.80
N GLU A 7 16.46 3.13 -14.73
CA GLU A 7 16.31 2.57 -13.39
C GLU A 7 14.80 2.31 -13.13
N ARG A 8 14.49 1.11 -12.64
CA ARG A 8 13.17 0.75 -12.10
C ARG A 8 13.35 0.25 -10.68
N GLU A 9 12.50 0.70 -9.78
CA GLU A 9 12.46 0.26 -8.39
C GLU A 9 11.71 -1.06 -8.26
N ILE A 10 12.25 -1.98 -7.44
CA ILE A 10 11.57 -3.20 -7.01
C ILE A 10 11.16 -2.96 -5.56
N LYS A 11 9.88 -2.91 -5.27
CA LYS A 11 9.40 -2.73 -3.90
C LYS A 11 9.82 -3.90 -3.02
N ALA A 12 10.24 -3.59 -1.79
CA ALA A 12 10.48 -4.59 -0.76
C ALA A 12 9.17 -5.06 -0.13
N ALA A 13 9.08 -6.33 0.25
CA ALA A 13 8.00 -6.78 1.10
C ALA A 13 8.10 -6.11 2.47
N ARG A 14 7.00 -5.53 2.95
CA ARG A 14 6.91 -4.88 4.25
C ARG A 14 6.93 -5.91 5.36
N GLY A 15 7.63 -5.67 6.46
CA GLY A 15 7.67 -6.56 7.62
C GLY A 15 6.27 -6.83 8.19
N GLU A 16 6.06 -8.00 8.74
CA GLU A 16 4.79 -8.37 9.37
C GLU A 16 4.62 -7.72 10.74
N ILE A 17 3.38 -7.50 11.16
CA ILE A 17 3.03 -7.18 12.53
C ILE A 17 2.40 -8.43 13.15
N LEU A 18 2.98 -8.91 14.23
CA LEU A 18 2.60 -10.13 14.92
C LEU A 18 2.11 -9.80 16.33
N ASP A 19 1.14 -10.56 16.82
CA ASP A 19 0.71 -10.51 18.21
C ASP A 19 1.75 -11.14 19.16
N ALA A 20 1.49 -11.14 20.45
CA ALA A 20 2.36 -11.70 21.48
C ALA A 20 2.65 -13.21 21.31
N LYS A 21 1.84 -13.92 20.54
CA LYS A 21 1.96 -15.37 20.27
C LYS A 21 2.41 -15.69 18.85
N GLY A 22 2.75 -14.67 18.06
CA GLY A 22 3.18 -14.83 16.66
C GLY A 22 2.03 -14.95 15.66
N LYS A 23 0.78 -14.64 16.06
CA LYS A 23 -0.34 -14.58 15.12
C LYS A 23 -0.23 -13.31 14.28
N VAL A 24 -0.41 -13.46 12.96
CA VAL A 24 -0.28 -12.36 12.01
C VAL A 24 -1.44 -11.38 12.13
N LEU A 25 -1.11 -10.10 12.40
CA LEU A 25 -2.04 -8.97 12.44
C LEU A 25 -1.98 -8.13 11.17
N ALA A 26 -0.79 -8.01 10.57
CA ALA A 26 -0.58 -7.36 9.29
C ALA A 26 0.48 -8.11 8.48
N SER A 27 0.20 -8.34 7.21
CA SER A 27 1.03 -9.09 6.26
C SER A 27 0.97 -8.43 4.88
N ASN A 28 1.49 -9.11 3.87
CA ASN A 28 1.44 -8.63 2.48
C ASN A 28 0.76 -9.68 1.59
N ARG A 29 -0.03 -9.21 0.63
CA ARG A 29 -0.47 -10.02 -0.51
C ARG A 29 0.32 -9.61 -1.74
N THR A 30 0.79 -10.59 -2.48
CA THR A 30 1.41 -10.34 -3.79
C THR A 30 0.32 -9.92 -4.76
N VAL A 31 0.52 -8.77 -5.36
CA VAL A 31 -0.33 -8.19 -6.41
C VAL A 31 0.54 -7.84 -7.60
N CYS A 32 -0.06 -7.38 -8.70
CA CYS A 32 0.66 -6.92 -9.87
C CYS A 32 0.31 -5.46 -10.18
N THR A 33 1.29 -4.73 -10.68
CA THR A 33 1.11 -3.43 -11.33
C THR A 33 1.26 -3.63 -12.83
N ILE A 34 0.22 -3.25 -13.57
CA ILE A 34 0.20 -3.33 -15.03
C ILE A 34 0.54 -1.97 -15.59
N SER A 35 1.57 -1.93 -16.42
CA SER A 35 2.01 -0.71 -17.10
C SER A 35 2.27 -0.94 -18.59
N VAL A 36 2.28 0.12 -19.36
CA VAL A 36 2.53 0.09 -20.80
C VAL A 36 3.67 1.02 -21.17
N ILE A 37 4.44 0.62 -22.17
CA ILE A 37 5.53 1.39 -22.75
C ILE A 37 5.14 1.72 -24.20
N HIS A 38 4.68 2.92 -24.45
CA HIS A 38 4.14 3.34 -25.75
C HIS A 38 5.07 3.01 -26.93
N SER A 39 6.36 3.26 -26.80
CA SER A 39 7.34 3.03 -27.87
C SER A 39 7.54 1.55 -28.24
N GLN A 40 7.13 0.62 -27.37
CA GLN A 40 7.27 -0.82 -27.56
C GLN A 40 5.98 -1.49 -28.04
N ILE A 41 4.84 -0.81 -27.99
CA ILE A 41 3.54 -1.36 -28.42
C ILE A 41 3.52 -1.49 -29.94
N LYS A 42 3.32 -2.73 -30.42
CA LYS A 42 3.21 -3.03 -31.87
C LYS A 42 1.75 -3.12 -32.34
N GLU A 43 0.87 -3.57 -31.47
CA GLU A 43 -0.55 -3.85 -31.79
C GLU A 43 -1.45 -3.17 -30.74
N PRO A 44 -1.64 -1.84 -30.82
CA PRO A 44 -2.34 -1.08 -29.79
C PRO A 44 -3.78 -1.56 -29.55
N GLU A 45 -4.53 -1.89 -30.60
CA GLU A 45 -5.91 -2.37 -30.45
C GLU A 45 -6.02 -3.70 -29.68
N LYS A 46 -5.06 -4.62 -29.88
CA LYS A 46 -5.02 -5.88 -29.13
C LYS A 46 -4.68 -5.63 -27.65
N VAL A 47 -3.75 -4.71 -27.37
CA VAL A 47 -3.38 -4.33 -26.01
C VAL A 47 -4.58 -3.70 -25.31
N ILE A 48 -5.29 -2.78 -25.96
CA ILE A 48 -6.45 -2.10 -25.41
C ILE A 48 -7.56 -3.11 -25.09
N ALA A 49 -7.92 -3.96 -26.05
CA ALA A 49 -8.97 -4.97 -25.86
C ALA A 49 -8.62 -5.94 -24.71
N LEU A 50 -7.38 -6.46 -24.68
CA LEU A 50 -6.95 -7.37 -23.61
C LEU A 50 -6.99 -6.72 -22.24
N LEU A 51 -6.41 -5.52 -22.11
CA LEU A 51 -6.34 -4.85 -20.80
C LEU A 51 -7.72 -4.39 -20.32
N SER A 52 -8.59 -3.93 -21.23
CA SER A 52 -9.98 -3.58 -20.89
C SER A 52 -10.75 -4.79 -20.35
N GLU A 53 -10.67 -5.93 -21.05
CA GLU A 53 -11.34 -7.18 -20.64
C GLU A 53 -10.81 -7.71 -19.31
N LYS A 54 -9.48 -7.89 -19.19
CA LYS A 54 -8.87 -8.52 -18.02
C LYS A 54 -8.90 -7.65 -16.78
N LEU A 55 -8.74 -6.34 -16.93
CA LEU A 55 -8.70 -5.40 -15.81
C LEU A 55 -10.08 -4.82 -15.46
N LYS A 56 -11.10 -5.08 -16.30
CA LYS A 56 -12.46 -4.52 -16.15
C LYS A 56 -12.43 -2.98 -16.07
N ILE A 57 -11.71 -2.37 -16.98
CA ILE A 57 -11.62 -0.91 -17.13
C ILE A 57 -12.26 -0.55 -18.47
N ASP A 58 -12.87 0.63 -18.55
CA ASP A 58 -13.44 1.13 -19.80
C ASP A 58 -12.36 1.23 -20.89
N GLU A 59 -12.70 0.80 -22.10
CA GLU A 59 -11.79 0.80 -23.25
C GLU A 59 -11.25 2.19 -23.56
N ALA A 60 -12.08 3.23 -23.41
CA ALA A 60 -11.67 4.61 -23.64
C ALA A 60 -10.57 5.06 -22.65
N GLU A 61 -10.66 4.62 -21.40
CA GLU A 61 -9.64 4.94 -20.39
C GLU A 61 -8.34 4.19 -20.66
N VAL A 62 -8.40 2.90 -21.00
CA VAL A 62 -7.22 2.12 -21.38
C VAL A 62 -6.56 2.72 -22.61
N ARG A 63 -7.35 3.11 -23.63
CA ARG A 63 -6.88 3.76 -24.87
C ARG A 63 -6.10 5.03 -24.56
N LYS A 64 -6.65 5.90 -23.70
CA LYS A 64 -5.98 7.14 -23.29
C LYS A 64 -4.58 6.88 -22.70
N ARG A 65 -4.42 5.81 -21.93
CA ARG A 65 -3.14 5.43 -21.32
C ARG A 65 -2.18 4.78 -22.32
N VAL A 66 -2.68 3.90 -23.18
CA VAL A 66 -1.90 3.20 -24.22
C VAL A 66 -1.36 4.18 -25.27
N GLU A 67 -2.17 5.16 -25.68
CA GLU A 67 -1.80 6.18 -26.68
C GLU A 67 -0.94 7.32 -26.12
N LYS A 68 -0.85 7.46 -24.79
CA LYS A 68 -0.04 8.49 -24.16
C LYS A 68 1.45 8.24 -24.45
N ILE A 69 2.09 9.22 -25.07
CA ILE A 69 3.53 9.18 -25.36
C ILE A 69 4.31 9.39 -24.06
N SER A 70 4.61 8.30 -23.39
CA SER A 70 5.40 8.30 -22.14
C SER A 70 6.40 7.14 -22.16
N SER A 71 7.43 7.24 -21.33
CA SER A 71 8.41 6.16 -21.18
C SER A 71 7.81 4.92 -20.50
N ILE A 72 6.86 5.13 -19.59
CA ILE A 72 6.04 4.11 -18.95
C ILE A 72 4.76 4.77 -18.43
N GLU A 73 3.63 4.11 -18.59
CA GLU A 73 2.34 4.56 -18.07
C GLU A 73 1.70 3.44 -17.28
N ILE A 74 1.33 3.72 -16.04
CA ILE A 74 0.64 2.74 -15.18
C ILE A 74 -0.83 2.67 -15.60
N VAL A 75 -1.29 1.49 -15.97
CA VAL A 75 -2.70 1.24 -16.33
C VAL A 75 -3.51 0.91 -15.08
N LYS A 76 -3.02 -0.02 -14.25
CA LYS A 76 -3.68 -0.42 -13.00
C LYS A 76 -2.69 -0.97 -11.98
N THR A 77 -2.85 -0.57 -10.74
CA THR A 77 -2.16 -1.13 -9.57
C THR A 77 -3.05 -2.12 -8.83
N ASN A 78 -2.49 -2.86 -7.90
CA ASN A 78 -3.22 -3.80 -7.03
C ASN A 78 -4.05 -4.86 -7.80
N VAL A 79 -3.57 -5.28 -8.97
CA VAL A 79 -4.18 -6.35 -9.76
C VAL A 79 -3.84 -7.70 -9.12
N GLU A 80 -4.82 -8.60 -9.01
CA GLU A 80 -4.57 -9.93 -8.49
C GLU A 80 -3.49 -10.68 -9.30
N LYS A 81 -2.65 -11.44 -8.59
CA LYS A 81 -1.52 -12.15 -9.22
C LYS A 81 -1.97 -13.05 -10.37
N SER A 82 -3.09 -13.77 -10.22
CA SER A 82 -3.66 -14.62 -11.27
C SER A 82 -3.93 -13.85 -12.56
N THR A 83 -4.60 -12.69 -12.46
CA THR A 83 -4.87 -11.82 -13.60
C THR A 83 -3.59 -11.25 -14.21
N GLY A 84 -2.63 -10.88 -13.36
CA GLY A 84 -1.30 -10.43 -13.80
C GLY A 84 -0.56 -11.51 -14.59
N ASP A 85 -0.59 -12.75 -14.12
CA ASP A 85 0.05 -13.89 -14.78
C ASP A 85 -0.63 -14.20 -16.14
N GLU A 86 -1.97 -14.16 -16.21
CA GLU A 86 -2.70 -14.28 -17.46
C GLU A 86 -2.31 -13.20 -18.50
N ILE A 87 -2.16 -11.95 -18.07
CA ILE A 87 -1.72 -10.86 -18.96
C ILE A 87 -0.28 -11.09 -19.41
N ARG A 88 0.60 -11.57 -18.52
CA ARG A 88 2.01 -11.87 -18.84
C ARG A 88 2.12 -13.00 -19.86
N GLU A 89 1.29 -14.04 -19.76
CA GLU A 89 1.26 -15.17 -20.71
C GLU A 89 0.88 -14.72 -22.12
N CYS A 90 0.07 -13.68 -22.28
CA CYS A 90 -0.28 -13.14 -23.60
C CYS A 90 0.92 -12.50 -24.33
N SER A 91 2.02 -12.23 -23.64
CA SER A 91 3.31 -11.78 -24.18
C SER A 91 3.21 -10.60 -25.16
N LEU A 92 2.29 -9.66 -24.93
CA LEU A 92 2.12 -8.49 -25.81
C LEU A 92 3.25 -7.49 -25.63
N ALA A 93 3.87 -7.09 -26.76
CA ALA A 93 4.95 -6.13 -26.77
C ALA A 93 4.49 -4.78 -26.18
N GLY A 94 5.27 -4.23 -25.27
CA GLY A 94 4.98 -2.96 -24.61
C GLY A 94 4.08 -3.08 -23.37
N VAL A 95 3.56 -4.25 -23.02
CA VAL A 95 2.86 -4.50 -21.77
C VAL A 95 3.86 -5.04 -20.75
N LYS A 96 3.92 -4.43 -19.57
CA LYS A 96 4.75 -4.86 -18.44
C LYS A 96 3.85 -5.23 -17.27
N VAL A 97 4.21 -6.34 -16.61
CA VAL A 97 3.53 -6.87 -15.42
C VAL A 97 4.58 -7.01 -14.34
N ASP A 98 4.62 -6.04 -13.45
CA ASP A 98 5.56 -6.03 -12.34
C ASP A 98 4.86 -6.55 -11.07
N GLU A 99 5.55 -7.42 -10.32
CA GLU A 99 5.06 -7.87 -9.01
C GLU A 99 5.16 -6.73 -8.01
N ASP A 100 4.13 -6.59 -7.18
CA ASP A 100 4.01 -5.58 -6.15
C ASP A 100 3.40 -6.20 -4.89
N TYR A 101 3.34 -5.45 -3.81
CA TYR A 101 2.80 -5.89 -2.53
C TYR A 101 1.69 -4.95 -2.08
N LYS A 102 0.53 -5.53 -1.73
CA LYS A 102 -0.56 -4.83 -1.04
C LYS A 102 -0.60 -5.27 0.41
N ARG A 103 -0.66 -4.30 1.33
CA ARG A 103 -0.82 -4.61 2.76
C ARG A 103 -2.15 -5.30 3.01
N TYR A 104 -2.14 -6.29 3.89
CA TYR A 104 -3.29 -7.11 4.21
C TYR A 104 -3.38 -7.36 5.71
N TYR A 105 -4.58 -7.19 6.27
CA TYR A 105 -4.87 -7.31 7.69
C TYR A 105 -5.84 -8.47 7.91
N PRO A 106 -5.37 -9.67 8.29
CA PRO A 106 -6.20 -10.87 8.41
C PRO A 106 -7.34 -10.74 9.42
N CYS A 107 -7.16 -9.90 10.44
CA CYS A 107 -8.14 -9.67 11.50
C CYS A 107 -9.09 -8.50 11.21
N GLY A 108 -9.09 -7.94 10.01
CA GLY A 108 -10.01 -6.87 9.60
C GLY A 108 -9.91 -5.64 10.48
N SER A 109 -10.96 -5.38 11.28
CA SER A 109 -11.06 -4.20 12.14
C SER A 109 -10.40 -4.34 13.52
N LEU A 110 -9.84 -5.51 13.84
CA LEU A 110 -9.29 -5.76 15.18
C LEU A 110 -8.10 -4.86 15.49
N ALA A 111 -8.19 -4.08 16.58
CA ALA A 111 -7.17 -3.11 16.99
C ALA A 111 -6.79 -2.10 15.90
N SER A 112 -7.74 -1.69 15.07
CA SER A 112 -7.51 -0.86 13.88
C SER A 112 -6.77 0.44 14.19
N LYS A 113 -7.15 1.12 15.28
CA LYS A 113 -6.54 2.38 15.71
C LYS A 113 -5.12 2.22 16.28
N VAL A 114 -4.77 1.01 16.71
CA VAL A 114 -3.43 0.69 17.21
C VAL A 114 -2.52 0.28 16.06
N ILE A 115 -2.94 -0.71 15.27
CA ILE A 115 -2.15 -1.22 14.15
C ILE A 115 -1.97 -0.13 13.10
N GLY A 116 -3.07 0.54 12.74
CA GLY A 116 -3.08 1.50 11.65
C GLY A 116 -3.05 0.83 10.29
N PHE A 117 -2.91 1.63 9.24
CA PHE A 117 -2.91 1.15 7.87
C PHE A 117 -1.88 1.87 6.99
N THR A 118 -1.68 1.33 5.79
CA THR A 118 -0.78 1.90 4.78
C THR A 118 -1.55 2.53 3.63
N GLY A 119 -0.95 3.52 3.00
CA GLY A 119 -1.45 4.10 1.74
C GLY A 119 -1.22 3.18 0.54
N GLY A 120 -1.65 3.63 -0.63
CA GLY A 120 -1.52 2.89 -1.90
C GLY A 120 -0.08 2.62 -2.33
N ASP A 121 0.86 3.42 -1.86
CA ASP A 121 2.31 3.29 -2.04
C ASP A 121 2.99 2.39 -0.99
N ASN A 122 2.19 1.74 -0.13
CA ASN A 122 2.64 0.89 0.98
C ASN A 122 3.38 1.65 2.10
N GLN A 123 3.22 2.98 2.20
CA GLN A 123 3.73 3.80 3.29
C GLN A 123 2.73 3.80 4.46
N GLY A 124 3.21 3.70 5.70
CA GLY A 124 2.37 3.80 6.90
C GLY A 124 1.72 5.18 7.03
N ILE A 125 0.41 5.21 7.29
CA ILE A 125 -0.38 6.44 7.44
C ILE A 125 -0.65 6.74 8.91
N ILE A 126 -1.12 5.77 9.68
CA ILE A 126 -1.42 5.90 11.10
C ILE A 126 -0.93 4.69 11.92
N GLY A 127 -1.00 4.79 13.23
CA GLY A 127 -0.74 3.69 14.17
C GLY A 127 0.69 3.18 14.17
N LEU A 128 0.84 1.88 14.42
CA LEU A 128 2.15 1.21 14.42
C LEU A 128 2.78 1.19 13.02
N GLU A 129 1.96 1.16 11.98
CA GLU A 129 2.44 1.19 10.60
C GLU A 129 3.29 2.44 10.32
N VAL A 130 2.85 3.62 10.75
CA VAL A 130 3.63 4.85 10.57
C VAL A 130 4.73 4.97 11.63
N LYS A 131 4.45 4.57 12.88
CA LYS A 131 5.43 4.71 13.97
C LYS A 131 6.71 3.90 13.75
N TYR A 132 6.56 2.73 13.13
CA TYR A 132 7.66 1.80 12.83
C TYR A 132 7.97 1.70 11.34
N GLU A 133 7.65 2.75 10.57
CA GLU A 133 7.86 2.81 9.13
C GLU A 133 9.27 2.40 8.72
N GLU A 134 10.31 2.95 9.35
CA GLU A 134 11.71 2.67 9.03
C GLU A 134 12.10 1.20 9.22
N ILE A 135 11.44 0.50 10.15
CA ILE A 135 11.69 -0.91 10.45
C ILE A 135 10.90 -1.80 9.49
N LEU A 136 9.62 -1.46 9.29
CA LEU A 136 8.67 -2.26 8.52
C LEU A 136 8.88 -2.15 7.01
N ARG A 137 9.24 -0.98 6.48
CA ARG A 137 9.29 -0.68 5.04
C ARG A 137 10.28 -1.54 4.27
N GLY A 138 11.44 -1.89 4.86
CA GLY A 138 12.54 -2.51 4.15
C GLY A 138 13.29 -1.52 3.24
N GLN A 139 14.10 -2.05 2.32
CA GLN A 139 14.84 -1.25 1.35
C GLN A 139 14.50 -1.74 -0.06
N PRO A 140 14.06 -0.85 -0.94
CA PRO A 140 13.73 -1.23 -2.31
C PRO A 140 14.97 -1.69 -3.06
N GLY A 141 14.78 -2.64 -3.96
CA GLY A 141 15.77 -3.05 -4.94
C GLY A 141 15.69 -2.21 -6.21
N LYS A 142 16.61 -2.43 -7.12
CA LYS A 142 16.70 -1.69 -8.38
C LYS A 142 16.93 -2.62 -9.55
N ILE A 143 16.31 -2.31 -10.67
CA ILE A 143 16.57 -2.92 -11.97
C ILE A 143 17.15 -1.84 -12.87
N LEU A 144 18.38 -2.03 -13.31
CA LEU A 144 19.05 -1.17 -14.28
C LEU A 144 18.98 -1.86 -15.65
N THR A 145 18.26 -1.26 -16.59
CA THR A 145 18.17 -1.71 -17.99
C THR A 145 18.84 -0.68 -18.89
N THR A 146 19.63 -1.14 -19.84
CA THR A 146 20.23 -0.26 -20.86
C THR A 146 19.24 -0.12 -22.03
N THR A 147 18.94 1.14 -22.36
CA THR A 147 18.05 1.46 -23.49
C THR A 147 18.82 2.18 -24.59
N ASP A 148 18.31 2.05 -25.82
CA ASP A 148 18.80 2.90 -26.93
C ASP A 148 18.22 4.32 -26.82
N ALA A 149 18.67 5.23 -27.70
CA ALA A 149 18.21 6.61 -27.76
C ALA A 149 16.69 6.77 -28.04
N ARG A 150 15.98 5.68 -28.37
CA ARG A 150 14.53 5.63 -28.55
C ARG A 150 13.80 5.02 -27.35
N GLY A 151 14.53 4.69 -26.26
CA GLY A 151 13.96 4.07 -25.05
C GLY A 151 13.63 2.57 -25.20
N VAL A 152 14.14 1.91 -26.23
CA VAL A 152 13.95 0.47 -26.44
C VAL A 152 15.03 -0.28 -25.66
N GLU A 153 14.63 -1.26 -24.85
CA GLU A 153 15.55 -2.11 -24.09
C GLU A 153 16.45 -2.93 -25.03
N ILE A 154 17.74 -2.94 -24.71
CA ILE A 154 18.74 -3.68 -25.50
C ILE A 154 19.04 -4.99 -24.79
N ASP A 155 18.35 -6.06 -25.17
CA ASP A 155 18.48 -7.42 -24.57
C ASP A 155 19.92 -7.98 -24.50
N LYS A 156 20.85 -7.42 -25.29
CA LYS A 156 22.23 -7.93 -25.39
C LYS A 156 23.19 -7.46 -24.29
N LEU A 157 22.82 -6.45 -23.53
CA LEU A 157 23.73 -5.85 -22.51
C LEU A 157 23.47 -6.33 -21.07
N GLY A 158 22.42 -7.14 -20.90
CA GLY A 158 22.06 -7.70 -19.60
C GLY A 158 21.31 -6.70 -18.70
N GLU A 159 20.51 -7.25 -17.83
CA GLU A 159 19.80 -6.53 -16.79
C GLU A 159 20.56 -6.68 -15.47
N THR A 160 20.97 -5.56 -14.88
CA THR A 160 21.56 -5.59 -13.53
C THR A 160 20.44 -5.44 -12.51
N ARG A 161 20.32 -6.43 -11.61
CA ARG A 161 19.26 -6.49 -10.63
C ARG A 161 19.83 -6.49 -9.22
N GLU A 162 19.52 -5.45 -8.46
CA GLU A 162 19.74 -5.39 -7.02
C GLU A 162 18.46 -5.87 -6.32
N LYS A 163 18.59 -6.92 -5.50
CA LYS A 163 17.44 -7.47 -4.78
C LYS A 163 16.98 -6.53 -3.67
N PRO A 164 15.68 -6.38 -3.45
CA PRO A 164 15.18 -5.64 -2.31
C PRO A 164 15.54 -6.35 -0.99
N ILE A 165 15.68 -5.57 0.07
CA ILE A 165 15.83 -6.08 1.44
C ILE A 165 14.47 -5.94 2.13
N GLU A 166 13.88 -7.07 2.50
CA GLU A 166 12.58 -7.11 3.16
C GLU A 166 12.59 -6.36 4.49
N GLY A 167 11.46 -5.77 4.86
CA GLY A 167 11.27 -5.13 6.16
C GLY A 167 11.33 -6.14 7.30
N LYS A 168 11.72 -5.66 8.49
CA LYS A 168 11.75 -6.50 9.70
C LYS A 168 10.35 -6.57 10.31
N SER A 169 9.97 -7.76 10.78
CA SER A 169 8.70 -7.97 11.45
C SER A 169 8.71 -7.36 12.85
N LEU A 170 7.55 -6.88 13.28
CA LEU A 170 7.30 -6.29 14.59
C LEU A 170 6.40 -7.23 15.40
N MET A 171 6.87 -7.70 16.56
CA MET A 171 6.05 -8.41 17.52
C MET A 171 5.59 -7.46 18.61
N ILE A 172 4.29 -7.44 18.90
CA ILE A 172 3.70 -6.57 19.91
C ILE A 172 3.14 -7.37 21.09
N SER A 173 2.89 -6.70 22.20
CA SER A 173 2.39 -7.35 23.42
C SER A 173 0.89 -7.67 23.41
N ILE A 174 0.14 -7.15 22.46
CA ILE A 174 -1.31 -7.45 22.31
C ILE A 174 -1.49 -8.93 21.99
N ASP A 175 -2.39 -9.59 22.72
CA ASP A 175 -2.88 -10.94 22.44
C ASP A 175 -4.21 -10.83 21.69
N VAL A 176 -4.26 -11.40 20.48
CA VAL A 176 -5.45 -11.32 19.61
C VAL A 176 -6.70 -11.84 20.31
N ASN A 177 -6.62 -12.93 21.07
CA ASN A 177 -7.80 -13.50 21.73
C ASN A 177 -8.33 -12.58 22.85
N ILE A 178 -7.40 -11.96 23.63
CA ILE A 178 -7.78 -11.00 24.66
C ILE A 178 -8.35 -9.73 24.04
N GLN A 179 -7.72 -9.25 22.98
CA GLN A 179 -8.18 -8.08 22.19
C GLN A 179 -9.58 -8.30 21.64
N GLU A 180 -9.84 -9.46 21.02
CA GLU A 180 -11.14 -9.81 20.44
C GLU A 180 -12.23 -9.89 21.51
N PHE A 181 -11.96 -10.56 22.64
CA PHE A 181 -12.89 -10.63 23.75
C PHE A 181 -13.21 -9.24 24.34
N ALA A 182 -12.19 -8.41 24.53
CA ALA A 182 -12.36 -7.05 25.01
C ALA A 182 -13.16 -6.19 24.02
N GLN A 183 -12.92 -6.34 22.71
CA GLN A 183 -13.64 -5.62 21.66
C GLN A 183 -15.13 -6.00 21.63
N GLN A 184 -15.46 -7.29 21.71
CA GLN A 184 -16.84 -7.76 21.80
C GLN A 184 -17.54 -7.20 23.05
N SER A 185 -16.85 -7.16 24.19
CA SER A 185 -17.36 -6.59 25.43
C SER A 185 -17.60 -5.07 25.29
N ALA A 186 -16.69 -4.35 24.65
CA ALA A 186 -16.82 -2.92 24.39
C ALA A 186 -18.02 -2.61 23.47
N LEU A 187 -18.20 -3.38 22.40
CA LEU A 187 -19.33 -3.25 21.49
C LEU A 187 -20.65 -3.47 22.20
N LYS A 188 -20.73 -4.49 23.04
CA LYS A 188 -21.93 -4.77 23.84
C LYS A 188 -22.27 -3.61 24.79
N VAL A 189 -21.28 -3.07 25.49
CA VAL A 189 -21.46 -1.90 26.36
C VAL A 189 -21.89 -0.68 25.58
N MET A 190 -21.28 -0.44 24.42
CA MET A 190 -21.61 0.67 23.53
C MET A 190 -23.10 0.61 23.10
N GLU A 191 -23.58 -0.56 22.73
CA GLU A 191 -24.98 -0.78 22.35
C GLU A 191 -25.94 -0.64 23.54
N GLU A 192 -25.67 -1.35 24.65
CA GLU A 192 -26.55 -1.34 25.83
C GLU A 192 -26.65 0.03 26.50
N LYS A 193 -25.58 0.82 26.49
CA LYS A 193 -25.53 2.14 27.12
C LYS A 193 -25.76 3.30 26.13
N GLN A 194 -25.94 3.01 24.85
CA GLN A 194 -26.07 3.99 23.79
C GLN A 194 -24.89 4.99 23.82
N ALA A 195 -23.67 4.46 24.08
CA ALA A 195 -22.47 5.25 24.15
C ALA A 195 -21.91 5.49 22.74
N GLU A 196 -21.42 6.70 22.48
CA GLU A 196 -20.78 7.02 21.20
C GLU A 196 -19.43 6.29 21.04
N ARG A 197 -18.72 6.11 22.14
CA ARG A 197 -17.40 5.48 22.17
C ARG A 197 -17.19 4.69 23.45
N VAL A 198 -16.46 3.58 23.35
CA VAL A 198 -15.98 2.80 24.48
C VAL A 198 -14.53 2.44 24.28
N SER A 199 -13.71 2.66 25.29
CA SER A 199 -12.30 2.27 25.29
C SER A 199 -12.03 1.29 26.43
N ILE A 200 -11.28 0.22 26.14
CA ILE A 200 -10.82 -0.76 27.12
C ILE A 200 -9.31 -0.92 26.97
N LEU A 201 -8.58 -0.70 28.05
CA LEU A 201 -7.15 -0.96 28.14
C LEU A 201 -6.89 -2.06 29.19
N LEU A 202 -6.30 -3.16 28.73
CA LEU A 202 -5.85 -4.26 29.59
C LEU A 202 -4.33 -4.27 29.63
N MET A 203 -3.78 -4.09 30.81
CA MET A 203 -2.34 -3.95 31.01
C MET A 203 -1.86 -4.80 32.20
N ASN A 204 -0.68 -5.38 32.09
CA ASN A 204 0.01 -5.99 33.22
C ASN A 204 0.66 -4.88 34.08
N PRO A 205 0.21 -4.67 35.31
CA PRO A 205 0.74 -3.60 36.15
C PRO A 205 2.17 -3.83 36.63
N GLN A 206 2.71 -5.05 36.52
CA GLN A 206 4.05 -5.37 36.96
C GLN A 206 5.13 -4.97 35.96
N ASN A 207 4.84 -5.08 34.66
CA ASN A 207 5.83 -4.83 33.62
C ASN A 207 5.36 -3.81 32.55
N GLY A 208 4.10 -3.35 32.60
CA GLY A 208 3.55 -2.36 31.67
C GLY A 208 3.13 -2.92 30.30
N GLU A 209 3.19 -4.25 30.11
CA GLU A 209 2.73 -4.85 28.85
C GLU A 209 1.24 -4.66 28.64
N ILE A 210 0.86 -4.21 27.44
CA ILE A 210 -0.54 -4.03 27.05
C ILE A 210 -1.01 -5.29 26.34
N TYR A 211 -1.97 -5.99 26.94
CA TYR A 211 -2.55 -7.21 26.37
C TYR A 211 -3.73 -6.92 25.42
N ALA A 212 -4.47 -5.84 25.65
CA ALA A 212 -5.49 -5.35 24.76
C ALA A 212 -5.62 -3.83 24.85
N CYS A 213 -5.88 -3.20 23.70
CA CYS A 213 -6.18 -1.78 23.58
C CYS A 213 -7.31 -1.61 22.57
N VAL A 214 -8.54 -1.46 23.07
CA VAL A 214 -9.77 -1.40 22.31
C VAL A 214 -10.30 0.02 22.30
N ASN A 215 -10.75 0.49 21.14
CA ASN A 215 -11.36 1.79 20.96
C ASN A 215 -12.49 1.70 19.92
N VAL A 216 -13.68 1.27 20.35
CA VAL A 216 -14.84 1.17 19.45
C VAL A 216 -15.56 2.51 19.29
N PRO A 217 -16.08 2.82 18.09
CA PRO A 217 -16.10 2.00 16.87
C PRO A 217 -14.72 1.86 16.23
N GLU A 218 -14.46 0.67 15.70
CA GLU A 218 -13.28 0.35 14.89
C GLU A 218 -13.65 0.46 13.40
N PHE A 219 -12.65 0.44 12.51
CA PHE A 219 -12.84 0.46 11.06
C PHE A 219 -12.06 -0.71 10.40
N ASP A 220 -12.47 -1.11 9.19
CA ASP A 220 -11.75 -2.17 8.46
C ASP A 220 -10.42 -1.65 7.92
N LEU A 221 -9.33 -2.26 8.36
CA LEU A 221 -7.97 -1.92 7.93
C LEU A 221 -7.71 -2.25 6.45
N ASN A 222 -8.49 -3.16 5.85
CA ASN A 222 -8.38 -3.49 4.44
C ASN A 222 -9.12 -2.50 3.54
N ASP A 223 -10.06 -1.72 4.11
CA ASP A 223 -10.82 -0.67 3.42
C ASP A 223 -10.93 0.59 4.31
N PRO A 224 -9.79 1.23 4.61
CA PRO A 224 -9.74 2.32 5.58
C PRO A 224 -10.37 3.63 5.09
N PHE A 225 -10.65 3.75 3.79
CA PHE A 225 -11.16 4.99 3.20
C PHE A 225 -12.69 5.06 3.18
N THR A 226 -13.40 4.01 3.61
CA THR A 226 -14.85 4.02 3.87
C THR A 226 -15.19 4.61 5.24
N LEU A 227 -14.27 5.43 5.78
CA LEU A 227 -14.45 6.07 7.09
C LEU A 227 -15.66 7.00 7.07
N THR A 228 -16.52 6.87 8.08
CA THR A 228 -17.61 7.81 8.31
C THR A 228 -17.05 9.20 8.60
N ASP A 229 -17.83 10.26 8.31
CA ASP A 229 -17.44 11.66 8.52
C ASP A 229 -16.89 11.94 9.92
N ASP A 230 -17.41 11.25 10.94
CA ASP A 230 -16.96 11.36 12.33
C ASP A 230 -15.51 10.87 12.53
N LEU A 231 -15.09 9.84 11.82
CA LEU A 231 -13.73 9.32 11.89
C LEU A 231 -12.74 10.20 11.09
N ASN A 232 -13.19 10.73 9.95
CA ASN A 232 -12.45 11.73 9.19
C ASN A 232 -12.19 12.99 10.02
N MET A 233 -13.17 13.42 10.82
CA MET A 233 -13.05 14.56 11.72
C MET A 233 -11.99 14.31 12.81
N GLN A 234 -11.94 13.11 13.40
CA GLN A 234 -10.94 12.74 14.41
C GLN A 234 -9.51 12.64 13.88
N LEU A 235 -9.35 12.16 12.64
CA LEU A 235 -8.05 12.08 11.98
C LEU A 235 -7.55 13.49 11.64
N ASN A 236 -8.43 14.39 11.20
CA ASN A 236 -8.11 15.78 10.94
C ASN A 236 -7.72 16.53 12.22
N GLU A 237 -8.40 16.30 13.33
CA GLU A 237 -8.05 16.88 14.65
C GLU A 237 -6.69 16.40 15.16
N SER A 238 -6.26 15.19 14.77
CA SER A 238 -4.91 14.67 15.08
C SER A 238 -3.84 15.15 14.10
N GLY A 239 -4.17 16.00 13.13
CA GLY A 239 -3.24 16.53 12.12
C GLY A 239 -2.88 15.52 11.01
N ILE A 240 -3.63 14.45 10.89
CA ILE A 240 -3.45 13.44 9.84
C ILE A 240 -4.45 13.73 8.71
N THR A 241 -3.96 14.18 7.58
CA THR A 241 -4.77 14.36 6.37
C THR A 241 -4.74 13.07 5.58
N ILE A 242 -5.90 12.43 5.40
CA ILE A 242 -6.03 11.29 4.49
C ILE A 242 -6.21 11.85 3.07
N PRO A 243 -5.36 11.45 2.11
CA PRO A 243 -5.58 11.80 0.72
C PRO A 243 -6.92 11.21 0.26
N SER A 244 -7.84 12.04 -0.23
CA SER A 244 -9.06 11.54 -0.87
C SER A 244 -8.68 10.71 -2.10
N GLU A 245 -9.30 9.54 -2.27
CA GLU A 245 -9.21 8.77 -3.52
C GLU A 245 -10.01 9.47 -4.64
N ASP A 246 -9.70 10.72 -4.95
CA ASP A 246 -10.13 11.30 -6.20
C ASP A 246 -9.18 10.85 -7.30
N HIS A 247 -9.72 10.04 -8.17
CA HIS A 247 -9.12 9.59 -9.40
C HIS A 247 -8.48 10.74 -10.16
N ASN A 248 -7.19 10.55 -10.49
CA ASN A 248 -6.45 11.34 -11.47
C ASN A 248 -6.06 12.77 -11.08
N GLU A 249 -4.80 12.87 -11.06
CA GLU A 249 -3.90 13.98 -11.31
C GLU A 249 -3.08 14.42 -10.09
N GLN A 250 -1.77 14.20 -10.30
CA GLN A 250 -0.68 14.86 -9.56
C GLN A 250 -0.33 14.29 -8.18
N SER A 251 0.40 13.19 -8.17
CA SER A 251 1.35 12.91 -7.11
C SER A 251 2.59 13.81 -7.23
N GLU A 252 2.36 15.11 -7.20
CA GLU A 252 3.35 16.14 -6.88
C GLU A 252 2.63 17.14 -5.99
N LEU A 253 2.66 16.94 -4.69
CA LEU A 253 2.85 18.04 -3.75
C LEU A 253 2.77 17.53 -2.31
N ALA A 254 3.76 17.99 -1.62
CA ALA A 254 3.73 18.32 -0.21
C ALA A 254 4.22 17.27 0.76
N VAL A 255 5.50 16.93 0.64
CA VAL A 255 6.35 17.02 1.83
C VAL A 255 6.68 18.49 2.04
N GLN A 256 5.77 19.26 2.60
CA GLN A 256 6.14 20.51 3.25
C GLN A 256 6.45 20.20 4.72
N THR A 257 7.74 20.02 4.97
CA THR A 257 8.35 20.12 6.27
C THR A 257 7.84 21.36 7.01
N ALA A 258 7.19 21.13 8.15
CA ALA A 258 7.06 22.12 9.17
C ALA A 258 8.45 22.44 9.74
N SER A 259 9.22 23.28 9.06
CA SER A 259 10.40 23.91 9.59
C SER A 259 9.98 25.10 10.43
N GLY A 260 10.03 24.92 11.73
CA GLY A 260 9.84 25.99 12.69
C GLY A 260 10.81 27.13 12.45
N LYS A 261 10.27 28.29 12.18
CA LYS A 261 10.96 29.56 12.38
C LYS A 261 10.80 29.96 13.83
N THR A 262 11.83 29.75 14.61
CA THR A 262 12.07 30.53 15.83
C THR A 262 12.38 31.95 15.40
N ASN A 263 11.51 32.89 15.67
CA ASN A 263 11.85 34.30 15.70
C ASN A 263 12.27 34.64 17.12
N THR A 264 13.54 34.98 17.26
CA THR A 264 14.08 35.80 18.32
C THR A 264 13.71 37.28 18.05
N GLU A 265 12.98 37.87 18.95
CA GLU A 265 13.20 39.21 19.50
C GLU A 265 12.49 39.32 20.84
#